data_1c79958dadd2db9881db6c90e1145f8a
#
_entry.id   1c79958dadd2db9881db6c90e1145f8a
#
_cell.length_a   1.000
_cell.length_b   1.000
_cell.length_c   1.000
_cell.angle_alpha   90.00
_cell.angle_beta   90.00
_cell.angle_gamma   90.00
#
_symmetry.space_group_name_H-M   'P 1'
#
loop_
_entity.id
_entity.type
_entity.pdbx_description
1 polymer ?
#
loop_
_entity_poly.entity_id
_entity_poly.type
_entity_poly.pdbx_seq_one_letter_code
_entity_poly.pdbx_strand_id
1 'polypeptide(L)'
;MALGFLEIPFLSITLLVADEVVKAAGVRLLGIESTGNPSLLVRLEGEVAAVQTALDRAEQFAACLGAKIVASCLSRPDAGFTPMVHFPNAQNPLYGGRDQLLPTDFPATKQTTMNKQEALGIIETQGLPAVLEATDAMLKTANVTLVGKEKIGAAYVTVIVRGDVAAVKAAVDAGAKAVGDLGKLIAAHVIARPHEDLAALLPK
;
A
#
# COMPACT_ATOMS: atom_id res chain seq x y z
N MET A 1 21.84 7.18 -8.35
CA MET A 1 20.42 6.86 -8.55
C MET A 1 19.61 8.00 -7.97
N ALA A 2 18.49 8.34 -8.60
CA ALA A 2 17.54 9.32 -8.06
C ALA A 2 16.60 8.65 -7.07
N LEU A 3 16.03 9.46 -6.18
CA LEU A 3 14.99 9.04 -5.24
C LEU A 3 13.68 9.74 -5.58
N GLY A 4 12.59 9.00 -5.51
CA GLY A 4 11.23 9.52 -5.64
C GLY A 4 10.47 9.31 -4.33
N PHE A 5 9.66 10.29 -3.99
CA PHE A 5 8.81 10.31 -2.82
C PHE A 5 7.39 10.65 -3.22
N LEU A 6 6.44 9.85 -2.76
CA LEU A 6 5.02 10.04 -2.99
C LEU A 6 4.29 10.00 -1.64
N GLU A 7 3.69 11.09 -1.22
CA GLU A 7 2.79 11.10 -0.08
C GLU A 7 1.35 10.91 -0.57
N ILE A 8 0.74 9.79 -0.17
CA ILE A 8 -0.52 9.29 -0.73
C ILE A 8 -1.51 9.05 0.42
N PRO A 9 -2.74 9.57 0.35
CA PRO A 9 -3.76 9.28 1.34
C PRO A 9 -4.26 7.84 1.20
N PHE A 10 -4.49 7.19 2.32
CA PHE A 10 -5.05 5.84 2.44
C PHE A 10 -4.16 4.72 1.86
N LEU A 11 -4.12 3.59 2.57
CA LEU A 11 -3.31 2.45 2.17
C LEU A 11 -3.81 1.81 0.87
N SER A 12 -5.12 1.74 0.67
CA SER A 12 -5.73 1.19 -0.54
C SER A 12 -5.26 1.94 -1.79
N ILE A 13 -5.30 3.27 -1.78
CA ILE A 13 -4.83 4.12 -2.89
C ILE A 13 -3.31 3.98 -3.05
N THR A 14 -2.57 3.96 -1.94
CA THR A 14 -1.12 3.79 -1.94
C THR A 14 -0.69 2.52 -2.67
N LEU A 15 -1.34 1.38 -2.41
CA LEU A 15 -1.05 0.11 -3.07
C LEU A 15 -1.36 0.15 -4.57
N LEU A 16 -2.47 0.78 -4.96
CA LEU A 16 -2.82 0.94 -6.38
C LEU A 16 -1.81 1.81 -7.13
N VAL A 17 -1.45 2.96 -6.56
CA VAL A 17 -0.46 3.87 -7.16
C VAL A 17 0.91 3.21 -7.21
N ALA A 18 1.34 2.52 -6.15
CA ALA A 18 2.61 1.80 -6.11
C ALA A 18 2.69 0.72 -7.21
N ASP A 19 1.62 -0.06 -7.40
CA ASP A 19 1.52 -1.06 -8.47
C ASP A 19 1.64 -0.42 -9.86
N GLU A 20 0.95 0.71 -10.06
CA GLU A 20 0.96 1.42 -11.34
C GLU A 20 2.34 2.00 -11.68
N VAL A 21 3.04 2.61 -10.71
CA VAL A 21 4.33 3.25 -10.98
C VAL A 21 5.43 2.25 -11.29
N VAL A 22 5.47 1.08 -10.62
CA VAL A 22 6.47 0.04 -10.93
C VAL A 22 6.21 -0.66 -12.25
N LYS A 23 4.98 -0.66 -12.74
CA LYS A 23 4.63 -1.17 -14.07
C LYS A 23 4.94 -0.18 -15.18
N ALA A 24 4.84 1.11 -14.89
CA ALA A 24 5.03 2.18 -15.87
C ALA A 24 6.49 2.56 -16.10
N ALA A 25 7.36 2.38 -15.12
CA ALA A 25 8.75 2.84 -15.18
C ALA A 25 9.71 1.85 -14.49
N GLY A 26 10.96 1.86 -14.89
CA GLY A 26 12.03 1.04 -14.31
C GLY A 26 12.50 1.57 -12.95
N VAL A 27 11.59 1.62 -11.98
CA VAL A 27 11.86 2.03 -10.59
C VAL A 27 11.70 0.87 -9.64
N ARG A 28 12.36 0.93 -8.48
CA ARG A 28 12.26 -0.03 -7.39
C ARG A 28 11.59 0.61 -6.19
N LEU A 29 10.65 -0.07 -5.58
CA LEU A 29 10.05 0.33 -4.32
C LEU A 29 11.03 0.05 -3.16
N LEU A 30 11.28 1.06 -2.34
CA LEU A 30 12.09 0.94 -1.13
C LEU A 30 11.25 0.64 0.11
N GLY A 31 9.98 1.00 0.08
CA GLY A 31 9.04 0.77 1.15
C GLY A 31 8.03 1.90 1.31
N ILE A 32 7.16 1.72 2.29
CA ILE A 32 6.19 2.72 2.71
C ILE A 32 6.40 3.06 4.18
N GLU A 33 6.00 4.26 4.55
CA GLU A 33 6.07 4.78 5.92
C GLU A 33 4.81 5.56 6.25
N SER A 34 4.26 5.38 7.45
CA SER A 34 3.11 6.16 7.90
C SER A 34 3.55 7.56 8.31
N THR A 35 2.87 8.59 7.81
CA THR A 35 3.14 9.99 8.18
C THR A 35 2.28 10.47 9.36
N GLY A 36 1.59 9.55 10.05
CA GLY A 36 0.80 9.83 11.26
C GLY A 36 -0.61 10.38 11.01
N ASN A 37 -0.98 10.64 9.77
CA ASN A 37 -2.31 10.96 9.26
C ASN A 37 -2.71 9.86 8.27
N PRO A 38 -3.92 9.73 7.74
CA PRO A 38 -4.21 8.62 6.81
C PRO A 38 -3.36 8.61 5.53
N SER A 39 -2.25 9.33 5.52
CA SER A 39 -1.27 9.37 4.42
C SER A 39 -0.08 8.47 4.70
N LEU A 40 0.46 7.91 3.62
CA LEU A 40 1.67 7.10 3.61
C LEU A 40 2.67 7.67 2.62
N LEU A 41 3.94 7.65 3.00
CA LEU A 41 5.06 7.99 2.16
C LEU A 41 5.57 6.75 1.44
N VAL A 42 5.43 6.71 0.12
CA VAL A 42 6.08 5.71 -0.74
C VAL A 42 7.46 6.21 -1.13
N ARG A 43 8.46 5.37 -0.97
CA ARG A 43 9.85 5.64 -1.36
C ARG A 43 10.22 4.76 -2.54
N LEU A 44 10.80 5.34 -3.56
CA LEU A 44 11.26 4.62 -4.75
C LEU A 44 12.61 5.15 -5.24
N GLU A 45 13.34 4.31 -5.95
CA GLU A 45 14.62 4.67 -6.53
C GLU A 45 14.72 4.19 -7.98
N GLY A 46 15.54 4.88 -8.77
CA GLY A 46 15.78 4.54 -10.16
C GLY A 46 16.70 5.55 -10.85
N GLU A 47 16.80 5.44 -12.17
CA GLU A 47 17.38 6.51 -12.99
C GLU A 47 16.46 7.74 -12.95
N VAL A 48 17.05 8.94 -13.12
CA VAL A 48 16.31 10.22 -12.99
C VAL A 48 15.06 10.25 -13.87
N ALA A 49 15.19 9.85 -15.13
CA ALA A 49 14.08 9.85 -16.08
C ALA A 49 13.00 8.83 -15.70
N ALA A 50 13.39 7.65 -15.19
CA ALA A 50 12.45 6.64 -14.73
C ALA A 50 11.68 7.10 -13.50
N VAL A 51 12.37 7.72 -12.53
CA VAL A 51 11.71 8.30 -11.33
C VAL A 51 10.73 9.40 -11.74
N GLN A 52 11.12 10.30 -12.64
CA GLN A 52 10.21 11.36 -13.10
C GLN A 52 8.98 10.78 -13.79
N THR A 53 9.15 9.80 -14.69
CA THR A 53 8.03 9.11 -15.35
C THR A 53 7.10 8.43 -14.32
N ALA A 54 7.67 7.79 -13.30
CA ALA A 54 6.91 7.17 -12.23
C ALA A 54 6.08 8.18 -11.44
N LEU A 55 6.66 9.34 -11.10
CA LEU A 55 5.97 10.41 -10.35
C LEU A 55 4.84 11.03 -11.18
N ASP A 56 5.10 11.36 -12.46
CA ASP A 56 4.09 11.91 -13.36
C ASP A 56 2.91 10.93 -13.54
N ARG A 57 3.22 9.63 -13.64
CA ARG A 57 2.21 8.58 -13.72
C ARG A 57 1.41 8.44 -12.44
N ALA A 58 2.09 8.53 -11.28
CA ALA A 58 1.44 8.49 -9.97
C ALA A 58 0.42 9.62 -9.81
N GLU A 59 0.78 10.85 -10.16
CA GLU A 59 -0.12 12.01 -10.09
C GLU A 59 -1.36 11.84 -10.99
N GLN A 60 -1.14 11.43 -12.24
CA GLN A 60 -2.23 11.19 -13.20
C GLN A 60 -3.18 10.10 -12.70
N PHE A 61 -2.64 8.98 -12.24
CA PHE A 61 -3.43 7.85 -11.79
C PHE A 61 -4.17 8.16 -10.48
N ALA A 62 -3.52 8.81 -9.52
CA ALA A 62 -4.15 9.24 -8.28
C ALA A 62 -5.32 10.21 -8.55
N ALA A 63 -5.16 11.13 -9.50
CA ALA A 63 -6.24 12.03 -9.91
C ALA A 63 -7.45 11.27 -10.46
N CYS A 64 -7.26 10.20 -11.23
CA CYS A 64 -8.35 9.32 -11.69
C CYS A 64 -9.07 8.61 -10.54
N LEU A 65 -8.38 8.37 -9.42
CA LEU A 65 -8.97 7.81 -8.19
C LEU A 65 -9.60 8.88 -7.28
N GLY A 66 -9.59 10.15 -7.70
CA GLY A 66 -10.08 11.27 -6.89
C GLY A 66 -9.17 11.63 -5.71
N ALA A 67 -7.92 11.18 -5.72
CA ALA A 67 -6.95 11.43 -4.67
C ALA A 67 -5.97 12.54 -5.07
N LYS A 68 -5.65 13.40 -4.09
CA LYS A 68 -4.57 14.38 -4.23
C LYS A 68 -3.34 13.84 -3.52
N ILE A 69 -2.22 13.77 -4.23
CA ILE A 69 -0.95 13.30 -3.70
C ILE A 69 0.11 14.40 -3.75
N VAL A 70 1.21 14.20 -3.04
CA VAL A 70 2.40 15.04 -3.14
C VAL A 70 3.53 14.20 -3.70
N ALA A 71 4.18 14.68 -4.75
CA ALA A 71 5.29 14.01 -5.41
C ALA A 71 6.57 14.85 -5.35
N SER A 72 7.71 14.22 -5.14
CA SER A 72 9.02 14.87 -5.12
C SER A 72 10.10 13.96 -5.68
N CYS A 73 11.03 14.55 -6.43
CA CYS A 73 12.20 13.86 -6.99
C CYS A 73 13.49 14.49 -6.48
N LEU A 74 14.37 13.67 -5.90
CA LEU A 74 15.75 14.02 -5.62
C LEU A 74 16.65 13.36 -6.68
N SER A 75 17.01 14.12 -7.71
CA SER A 75 17.80 13.60 -8.84
C SER A 75 19.24 13.22 -8.46
N ARG A 76 19.78 13.86 -7.43
CA ARG A 76 21.13 13.60 -6.92
C ARG A 76 21.16 13.72 -5.40
N PRO A 77 20.63 12.72 -4.66
CA PRO A 77 20.63 12.74 -3.20
C PRO A 77 22.07 12.73 -2.67
N ASP A 78 22.31 13.45 -1.58
CA ASP A 78 23.56 13.38 -0.83
C ASP A 78 23.75 12.00 -0.18
N ALA A 79 24.98 11.53 -0.10
CA ALA A 79 25.28 10.22 0.49
C ALA A 79 24.85 10.12 1.97
N GLY A 80 24.90 11.22 2.72
CA GLY A 80 24.44 11.30 4.10
C GLY A 80 22.92 11.17 4.26
N PHE A 81 22.16 11.26 3.15
CA PHE A 81 20.71 11.09 3.16
C PHE A 81 20.27 9.61 3.17
N THR A 82 21.15 8.70 2.77
CA THR A 82 20.87 7.26 2.65
C THR A 82 20.20 6.65 3.89
N PRO A 83 20.64 6.92 5.16
CA PRO A 83 19.98 6.35 6.33
C PRO A 83 18.52 6.75 6.47
N MET A 84 18.15 7.97 6.10
CA MET A 84 16.76 8.42 6.19
C MET A 84 15.84 7.71 5.20
N VAL A 85 16.39 7.22 4.10
CA VAL A 85 15.61 6.56 3.03
C VAL A 85 15.48 5.06 3.26
N HIS A 86 16.60 4.42 3.62
CA HIS A 86 16.64 2.96 3.76
C HIS A 86 16.31 2.48 5.19
N PHE A 87 16.53 3.32 6.19
CA PHE A 87 16.31 3.00 7.60
C PHE A 87 15.62 4.17 8.33
N PRO A 88 14.39 4.53 7.95
CA PRO A 88 13.73 5.73 8.48
C PRO A 88 13.59 5.71 10.01
N ASN A 89 13.39 4.54 10.61
CA ASN A 89 13.23 4.39 12.06
C ASN A 89 14.55 4.38 12.85
N ALA A 90 15.71 4.24 12.20
CA ALA A 90 17.00 4.27 12.87
C ALA A 90 17.40 5.66 13.38
N GLN A 91 16.77 6.71 12.87
CA GLN A 91 17.12 8.09 13.17
C GLN A 91 16.41 8.67 14.41
N ASN A 92 15.39 8.00 14.93
CA ASN A 92 14.64 8.54 16.07
C ASN A 92 14.27 7.49 17.14
N PRO A 93 15.22 7.15 18.04
CA PRO A 93 14.99 6.19 19.10
C PRO A 93 13.91 6.62 20.11
N LEU A 94 13.56 7.93 20.17
CA LEU A 94 12.54 8.44 21.08
C LEU A 94 11.10 8.07 20.65
N TYR A 95 10.90 7.80 19.37
CA TYR A 95 9.60 7.37 18.82
C TYR A 95 9.55 5.88 18.51
N GLY A 96 10.65 5.15 18.72
CA GLY A 96 10.71 3.69 18.59
C GLY A 96 9.65 3.02 19.43
N GLY A 97 8.67 2.39 18.79
CA GLY A 97 7.58 1.65 19.42
C GLY A 97 6.22 2.32 19.44
N ARG A 98 6.08 3.57 18.99
CA ARG A 98 4.76 4.20 18.77
C ARG A 98 4.37 4.29 17.31
N ASP A 99 5.35 4.39 16.42
CA ASP A 99 5.08 4.34 15.00
C ASP A 99 4.85 2.90 14.60
N GLN A 100 3.80 2.67 13.87
CA GLN A 100 3.50 1.35 13.34
C GLN A 100 4.69 0.92 12.49
N LEU A 101 5.41 -0.09 12.96
CA LEU A 101 6.50 -0.71 12.21
C LEU A 101 5.86 -1.33 10.96
N LEU A 102 6.10 -0.73 9.81
CA LEU A 102 5.69 -1.31 8.55
C LEU A 102 6.57 -2.53 8.25
N PRO A 103 6.07 -3.48 7.46
CA PRO A 103 6.77 -4.74 7.17
C PRO A 103 8.20 -4.58 6.65
N THR A 104 8.53 -3.41 6.08
CA THR A 104 9.86 -3.08 5.56
C THR A 104 10.92 -2.81 6.63
N ASP A 105 10.51 -2.60 7.88
CA ASP A 105 11.40 -2.27 8.99
C ASP A 105 12.01 -3.51 9.67
N PHE A 106 11.55 -4.69 9.31
CA PHE A 106 12.11 -5.94 9.76
C PHE A 106 13.01 -6.54 8.68
N PRO A 107 14.22 -7.05 9.06
CA PRO A 107 15.01 -7.84 8.13
C PRO A 107 14.12 -8.98 7.61
N ALA A 108 14.09 -9.14 6.32
CA ALA A 108 13.20 -10.05 5.58
C ALA A 108 13.28 -11.49 6.14
N THR A 109 12.41 -11.79 7.09
CA THR A 109 12.14 -13.16 7.50
C THR A 109 11.06 -13.69 6.57
N LYS A 110 11.47 -14.40 5.53
CA LYS A 110 10.66 -15.04 4.50
C LYS A 110 9.79 -14.05 3.69
N GLN A 111 10.32 -13.65 2.54
CA GLN A 111 9.52 -13.13 1.45
C GLN A 111 8.34 -14.09 1.25
N THR A 112 7.14 -13.61 1.49
CA THR A 112 5.95 -14.26 0.94
C THR A 112 6.07 -14.08 -0.55
N THR A 113 6.57 -15.11 -1.23
CA THR A 113 6.60 -15.13 -2.69
C THR A 113 5.17 -15.00 -3.16
N MET A 114 4.82 -13.84 -3.69
CA MET A 114 3.54 -13.68 -4.36
C MET A 114 3.52 -14.63 -5.54
N ASN A 115 2.53 -15.50 -5.58
CA ASN A 115 2.29 -16.31 -6.76
C ASN A 115 1.92 -15.32 -7.88
N LYS A 116 2.71 -15.27 -8.96
CA LYS A 116 2.59 -14.28 -10.06
C LYS A 116 1.19 -14.21 -10.72
N GLN A 117 0.25 -15.04 -10.28
CA GLN A 117 -1.08 -15.21 -10.87
C GLN A 117 -2.24 -14.80 -9.93
N GLU A 118 -1.97 -14.43 -8.68
CA GLU A 118 -3.03 -14.13 -7.73
C GLU A 118 -3.36 -12.63 -7.70
N ALA A 119 -4.64 -12.32 -7.82
CA ALA A 119 -5.16 -10.97 -7.64
C ALA A 119 -5.17 -10.58 -6.15
N LEU A 120 -5.12 -9.29 -5.88
CA LEU A 120 -5.33 -8.71 -4.54
C LEU A 120 -6.69 -8.02 -4.49
N GLY A 121 -7.43 -8.26 -3.41
CA GLY A 121 -8.64 -7.54 -3.04
C GLY A 121 -8.37 -6.70 -1.80
N ILE A 122 -8.78 -5.46 -1.83
CA ILE A 122 -8.49 -4.47 -0.81
C ILE A 122 -9.78 -3.81 -0.39
N ILE A 123 -10.10 -3.87 0.90
CA ILE A 123 -11.18 -3.06 1.50
C ILE A 123 -10.59 -2.20 2.60
N GLU A 124 -10.88 -0.92 2.54
CA GLU A 124 -10.51 0.05 3.56
C GLU A 124 -11.74 0.68 4.18
N THR A 125 -11.79 0.71 5.50
CA THR A 125 -12.90 1.27 6.27
C THR A 125 -12.41 2.23 7.32
N GLN A 126 -13.28 3.13 7.76
CA GLN A 126 -13.13 3.82 9.02
C GLN A 126 -14.02 3.13 10.06
N GLY A 127 -13.39 2.44 11.01
CA GLY A 127 -14.05 1.62 12.02
C GLY A 127 -13.62 0.15 11.98
N LEU A 128 -13.12 -0.35 13.11
CA LEU A 128 -12.65 -1.74 13.22
C LEU A 128 -13.80 -2.78 13.09
N PRO A 129 -14.99 -2.58 13.67
CA PRO A 129 -16.11 -3.53 13.48
C PRO A 129 -16.47 -3.72 12.00
N ALA A 130 -16.49 -2.63 11.23
CA ALA A 130 -16.83 -2.66 9.81
C ALA A 130 -15.85 -3.51 8.99
N VAL A 131 -14.53 -3.38 9.23
CA VAL A 131 -13.55 -4.19 8.50
C VAL A 131 -13.61 -5.67 8.89
N LEU A 132 -13.96 -6.00 10.14
CA LEU A 132 -14.08 -7.38 10.58
C LEU A 132 -15.29 -8.06 9.93
N GLU A 133 -16.43 -7.39 9.88
CA GLU A 133 -17.63 -7.88 9.20
C GLU A 133 -17.39 -8.03 7.68
N ALA A 134 -16.76 -7.03 7.07
CA ALA A 134 -16.36 -7.09 5.66
C ALA A 134 -15.44 -8.30 5.40
N THR A 135 -14.46 -8.54 6.28
CA THR A 135 -13.52 -9.66 6.13
C THR A 135 -14.23 -11.00 6.20
N ASP A 136 -15.13 -11.18 7.16
CA ASP A 136 -15.92 -12.41 7.30
C ASP A 136 -16.78 -12.66 6.05
N ALA A 137 -17.46 -11.62 5.56
CA ALA A 137 -18.25 -11.71 4.34
C ALA A 137 -17.41 -12.08 3.11
N MET A 138 -16.20 -11.49 2.96
CA MET A 138 -15.26 -11.81 1.89
C MET A 138 -14.88 -13.30 1.90
N LEU A 139 -14.47 -13.81 3.06
CA LEU A 139 -13.99 -15.19 3.22
C LEU A 139 -15.12 -16.22 3.07
N LYS A 140 -16.35 -15.86 3.39
CA LYS A 140 -17.53 -16.74 3.22
C LYS A 140 -18.04 -16.78 1.79
N THR A 141 -17.90 -15.68 1.06
CA THR A 141 -18.49 -15.54 -0.28
C THR A 141 -17.66 -16.20 -1.37
N ALA A 142 -16.34 -16.23 -1.23
CA ALA A 142 -15.44 -16.71 -2.30
C ALA A 142 -14.20 -17.38 -1.73
N ASN A 143 -13.57 -18.22 -2.56
CA ASN A 143 -12.33 -18.90 -2.21
C ASN A 143 -11.15 -17.93 -2.32
N VAL A 144 -10.96 -17.14 -1.27
CA VAL A 144 -9.86 -16.18 -1.11
C VAL A 144 -9.10 -16.43 0.18
N THR A 145 -7.85 -16.04 0.22
CA THR A 145 -6.98 -16.15 1.40
C THR A 145 -6.73 -14.76 1.98
N LEU A 146 -6.89 -14.63 3.29
CA LEU A 146 -6.55 -13.41 3.99
C LEU A 146 -5.02 -13.21 3.96
N VAL A 147 -4.57 -12.08 3.43
CA VAL A 147 -3.16 -11.65 3.49
C VAL A 147 -2.86 -11.00 4.81
N GLY A 148 -3.71 -10.06 5.23
CA GLY A 148 -3.55 -9.39 6.49
C GLY A 148 -4.45 -8.17 6.65
N LYS A 149 -4.26 -7.50 7.78
CA LYS A 149 -4.97 -6.29 8.15
C LYS A 149 -3.97 -5.25 8.61
N GLU A 150 -4.09 -4.01 8.12
CA GLU A 150 -3.23 -2.89 8.51
C GLU A 150 -4.06 -1.75 9.10
N LYS A 151 -3.52 -1.09 10.12
CA LYS A 151 -4.10 0.12 10.73
C LYS A 151 -3.19 1.30 10.43
N ILE A 152 -3.71 2.31 9.75
CA ILE A 152 -2.93 3.49 9.35
C ILE A 152 -3.19 4.75 10.19
N GLY A 153 -3.93 4.60 11.29
CA GLY A 153 -4.28 5.71 12.19
C GLY A 153 -5.71 6.23 11.97
N ALA A 154 -6.17 7.15 12.81
CA ALA A 154 -7.51 7.78 12.73
C ALA A 154 -8.69 6.82 12.51
N ALA A 155 -8.63 5.60 13.07
CA ALA A 155 -9.57 4.50 12.89
C ALA A 155 -9.65 3.94 11.45
N TYR A 156 -8.75 4.32 10.54
CA TYR A 156 -8.65 3.71 9.21
C TYR A 156 -7.98 2.35 9.30
N VAL A 157 -8.65 1.35 8.73
CA VAL A 157 -8.20 -0.04 8.73
C VAL A 157 -8.41 -0.63 7.35
N THR A 158 -7.36 -1.24 6.82
CA THR A 158 -7.37 -1.91 5.52
C THR A 158 -7.27 -3.41 5.74
N VAL A 159 -8.08 -4.20 5.05
CA VAL A 159 -7.94 -5.64 4.91
C VAL A 159 -7.55 -5.99 3.49
N ILE A 160 -6.68 -6.98 3.34
CA ILE A 160 -6.19 -7.46 2.05
C ILE A 160 -6.42 -8.97 1.96
N VAL A 161 -7.03 -9.39 0.86
CA VAL A 161 -7.18 -10.80 0.48
C VAL A 161 -6.52 -11.07 -0.85
N ARG A 162 -6.22 -12.34 -1.13
CA ARG A 162 -5.67 -12.79 -2.41
C ARG A 162 -6.41 -14.02 -2.92
N GLY A 163 -6.36 -14.22 -4.22
CA GLY A 163 -6.95 -15.35 -4.89
C GLY A 163 -7.06 -15.14 -6.40
N ASP A 164 -7.88 -15.96 -7.03
CA ASP A 164 -8.19 -15.76 -8.44
C ASP A 164 -9.00 -14.47 -8.65
N VAL A 165 -8.87 -13.84 -9.80
CA VAL A 165 -9.48 -12.52 -10.10
C VAL A 165 -10.98 -12.51 -9.89
N ALA A 166 -11.70 -13.56 -10.31
CA ALA A 166 -13.16 -13.63 -10.20
C ALA A 166 -13.58 -13.81 -8.74
N ALA A 167 -12.88 -14.68 -7.99
CA ALA A 167 -13.11 -14.89 -6.56
C ALA A 167 -12.84 -13.62 -5.76
N VAL A 168 -11.73 -12.93 -6.04
CA VAL A 168 -11.37 -11.67 -5.37
C VAL A 168 -12.40 -10.58 -5.66
N LYS A 169 -12.89 -10.44 -6.90
CA LYS A 169 -13.96 -9.49 -7.21
C LYS A 169 -15.24 -9.78 -6.42
N ALA A 170 -15.69 -11.03 -6.42
CA ALA A 170 -16.86 -11.44 -5.67
C ALA A 170 -16.71 -11.20 -4.15
N ALA A 171 -15.52 -11.49 -3.61
CA ALA A 171 -15.20 -11.23 -2.21
C ALA A 171 -15.26 -9.73 -1.89
N VAL A 172 -14.60 -8.88 -2.68
CA VAL A 172 -14.57 -7.42 -2.48
C VAL A 172 -15.98 -6.84 -2.56
N ASP A 173 -16.79 -7.26 -3.54
CA ASP A 173 -18.18 -6.81 -3.67
C ASP A 173 -19.03 -7.20 -2.46
N ALA A 174 -18.85 -8.40 -1.93
CA ALA A 174 -19.56 -8.87 -0.75
C ALA A 174 -19.12 -8.13 0.52
N GLY A 175 -17.79 -7.97 0.70
CA GLY A 175 -17.24 -7.27 1.84
C GLY A 175 -17.64 -5.78 1.86
N ALA A 176 -17.63 -5.11 0.71
CA ALA A 176 -18.05 -3.71 0.61
C ALA A 176 -19.52 -3.51 1.03
N LYS A 177 -20.40 -4.44 0.67
CA LYS A 177 -21.82 -4.42 1.09
C LYS A 177 -21.98 -4.70 2.58
N ALA A 178 -21.14 -5.58 3.14
CA ALA A 178 -21.22 -5.99 4.54
C ALA A 178 -20.78 -4.88 5.53
N VAL A 179 -20.05 -3.86 5.08
CA VAL A 179 -19.70 -2.70 5.92
C VAL A 179 -20.95 -2.06 6.54
N GLY A 180 -22.03 -1.89 5.75
CA GLY A 180 -23.32 -1.37 6.22
C GLY A 180 -23.19 -0.11 7.07
N ASP A 181 -23.92 -0.10 8.21
CA ASP A 181 -23.91 1.01 9.17
C ASP A 181 -22.86 0.83 10.29
N LEU A 182 -22.01 -0.19 10.23
CA LEU A 182 -20.98 -0.49 11.24
C LEU A 182 -19.78 0.46 11.18
N GLY A 183 -19.64 1.20 10.08
CA GLY A 183 -18.58 2.16 9.84
C GLY A 183 -18.69 2.77 8.46
N LYS A 184 -17.64 3.47 8.05
CA LYS A 184 -17.60 4.09 6.73
C LYS A 184 -16.73 3.27 5.79
N LEU A 185 -17.27 2.82 4.66
CA LEU A 185 -16.47 2.30 3.56
C LEU A 185 -15.67 3.47 2.92
N ILE A 186 -14.37 3.34 2.91
CA ILE A 186 -13.46 4.34 2.33
C ILE A 186 -13.12 3.93 0.89
N ALA A 187 -12.73 2.66 0.71
CA ALA A 187 -12.33 2.15 -0.58
C ALA A 187 -12.57 0.64 -0.69
N ALA A 188 -12.85 0.18 -1.91
CA ALA A 188 -12.92 -1.22 -2.29
C ALA A 188 -12.29 -1.38 -3.67
N HIS A 189 -11.16 -2.10 -3.74
CA HIS A 189 -10.36 -2.20 -4.98
C HIS A 189 -9.90 -3.62 -5.24
N VAL A 190 -9.62 -3.91 -6.51
CA VAL A 190 -9.02 -5.17 -6.97
C VAL A 190 -7.82 -4.85 -7.86
N ILE A 191 -6.67 -5.43 -7.51
CA ILE A 191 -5.48 -5.44 -8.37
C ILE A 191 -5.40 -6.82 -9.01
N ALA A 192 -5.81 -6.94 -10.27
CA ALA A 192 -5.92 -8.22 -10.96
C ALA A 192 -4.58 -8.91 -11.21
N ARG A 193 -3.53 -8.14 -11.41
CA ARG A 193 -2.15 -8.62 -11.64
C ARG A 193 -1.17 -7.72 -10.91
N PRO A 194 -1.01 -7.91 -9.59
CA PRO A 194 -0.08 -7.10 -8.81
C PRO A 194 1.37 -7.34 -9.27
N HIS A 195 2.16 -6.26 -9.25
CA HIS A 195 3.60 -6.37 -9.49
C HIS A 195 4.27 -7.11 -8.32
N GLU A 196 5.34 -7.86 -8.59
CA GLU A 196 6.03 -8.64 -7.54
C GLU A 196 6.59 -7.78 -6.41
N ASP A 197 7.06 -6.56 -6.71
CA ASP A 197 7.57 -5.61 -5.71
C ASP A 197 6.49 -5.17 -4.70
N LEU A 198 5.21 -5.29 -5.06
CA LEU A 198 4.12 -4.95 -4.16
C LEU A 198 4.08 -5.85 -2.92
N ALA A 199 4.64 -7.06 -3.02
CA ALA A 199 4.75 -7.98 -1.89
C ALA A 199 5.50 -7.38 -0.70
N ALA A 200 6.44 -6.46 -0.96
CA ALA A 200 7.20 -5.78 0.08
C ALA A 200 6.35 -4.80 0.90
N LEU A 201 5.21 -4.36 0.37
CA LEU A 201 4.32 -3.40 0.99
C LEU A 201 3.12 -4.03 1.70
N LEU A 202 2.92 -5.35 1.55
CA LEU A 202 1.79 -6.05 2.15
C LEU A 202 2.02 -6.35 3.63
N PRO A 203 0.96 -6.39 4.46
CA PRO A 203 1.04 -6.85 5.85
C PRO A 203 1.65 -8.25 5.94
N LYS A 204 2.44 -8.47 6.98
CA LYS A 204 3.08 -9.77 7.28
C LYS A 204 2.34 -10.50 8.38
#